data_0a09c757209ffee8b206a3b0fe7d7b0d
#
_entry.id   0a09c757209ffee8b206a3b0fe7d7b0d
#
_cell.length_a   1.000
_cell.length_b   1.000
_cell.length_c   1.000
_cell.angle_alpha   90.00
_cell.angle_beta   90.00
_cell.angle_gamma   90.00
#
_symmetry.space_group_name_H-M   'P 1'
#
loop_
_entity.id
_entity.type
_entity.pdbx_description
1 polymer ?
#
loop_
_entity_poly.entity_id
_entity_poly.type
_entity_poly.pdbx_seq_one_letter_code
_entity_poly.pdbx_strand_id
1 'polypeptide(L)'
;FMPNYDERLQEPTVLPARVPALLINGSSGIAVGMATNIPPHNLTEVINGLIEIIDKDEVTDEDLMKIIKGQDFPTEGLILGTEGIRDAYKTGRGKIILRAETEIEEMAGNKQRIIVRSLPYQVNKAKLIENMAHLVREKRIEGISEIRDESDRQERVRVVIELKKDA
;
A
#
# COMPACT_ATOMS: atom_id res chain seq x y z
N PHE A 1 30.62 -0.34 -17.33
CA PHE A 1 30.31 -0.74 -18.69
C PHE A 1 30.85 -2.14 -18.95
N MET A 2 30.15 -2.93 -19.72
CA MET A 2 30.50 -4.28 -20.14
C MET A 2 30.31 -4.43 -21.66
N PRO A 3 31.01 -5.37 -22.34
CA PRO A 3 30.70 -5.66 -23.72
C PRO A 3 29.23 -6.10 -23.91
N ASN A 4 28.62 -5.68 -25.01
CA ASN A 4 27.28 -6.16 -25.38
C ASN A 4 27.37 -7.61 -25.91
N TYR A 5 26.23 -8.18 -26.33
CA TYR A 5 26.15 -9.59 -26.76
C TYR A 5 27.13 -9.97 -27.89
N ASP A 6 27.41 -9.07 -28.84
CA ASP A 6 28.31 -9.30 -29.97
C ASP A 6 29.74 -8.73 -29.76
N GLU A 7 30.01 -8.24 -28.55
CA GLU A 7 31.30 -7.66 -28.11
C GLU A 7 31.81 -6.46 -28.93
N ARG A 8 30.95 -5.87 -29.79
CA ARG A 8 31.32 -4.75 -30.67
C ARG A 8 31.14 -3.40 -30.00
N LEU A 9 30.24 -3.31 -29.03
CA LEU A 9 29.91 -2.09 -28.30
C LEU A 9 29.94 -2.37 -26.80
N GLN A 10 29.94 -1.29 -26.02
CA GLN A 10 29.82 -1.37 -24.57
C GLN A 10 28.45 -0.86 -24.11
N GLU A 11 27.87 -1.54 -23.15
CA GLU A 11 26.63 -1.16 -22.51
C GLU A 11 26.82 -0.98 -21.00
N PRO A 12 26.02 -0.12 -20.34
CA PRO A 12 26.11 0.05 -18.89
C PRO A 12 25.65 -1.21 -18.17
N THR A 13 26.38 -1.63 -17.14
CA THR A 13 25.99 -2.75 -16.28
C THR A 13 24.77 -2.45 -15.44
N VAL A 14 24.52 -1.17 -15.14
CA VAL A 14 23.35 -0.67 -14.40
C VAL A 14 22.89 0.64 -15.02
N LEU A 15 21.60 0.91 -14.94
CA LEU A 15 21.03 2.21 -15.28
C LEU A 15 21.06 3.10 -14.04
N PRO A 16 21.88 4.17 -14.02
CA PRO A 16 21.98 5.05 -12.88
C PRO A 16 20.65 5.79 -12.67
N ALA A 17 20.14 5.74 -11.45
CA ALA A 17 18.98 6.53 -11.03
C ALA A 17 19.46 7.72 -10.16
N ARG A 18 18.75 8.86 -10.29
CA ARG A 18 19.06 10.06 -9.49
C ARG A 18 18.41 10.03 -8.10
N VAL A 19 17.54 9.07 -7.87
CA VAL A 19 16.78 8.88 -6.63
C VAL A 19 16.81 7.39 -6.25
N PRO A 20 16.65 7.03 -4.98
CA PRO A 20 16.63 5.64 -4.52
C PRO A 20 15.33 4.94 -4.94
N ALA A 21 15.18 4.68 -6.24
CA ALA A 21 13.96 4.20 -6.87
C ALA A 21 13.41 2.90 -6.25
N LEU A 22 14.29 2.02 -5.75
CA LEU A 22 13.86 0.77 -5.11
C LEU A 22 12.99 1.01 -3.87
N LEU A 23 13.36 1.98 -3.04
CA LEU A 23 12.60 2.32 -1.83
C LEU A 23 11.37 3.17 -2.15
N ILE A 24 11.50 4.12 -3.07
CA ILE A 24 10.40 5.03 -3.42
C ILE A 24 9.26 4.29 -4.13
N ASN A 25 9.60 3.46 -5.11
CA ASN A 25 8.60 2.75 -5.92
C ASN A 25 8.23 1.38 -5.35
N GLY A 26 9.07 0.83 -4.47
CA GLY A 26 8.97 -0.55 -4.07
C GLY A 26 9.34 -1.53 -5.20
N SER A 27 9.22 -2.81 -4.92
CA SER A 27 9.43 -3.88 -5.89
C SER A 27 8.65 -5.10 -5.48
N SER A 28 8.01 -5.79 -6.42
CA SER A 28 7.41 -7.09 -6.18
C SER A 28 7.75 -8.06 -7.30
N GLY A 29 8.05 -9.28 -6.96
CA GLY A 29 8.37 -10.30 -7.94
C GLY A 29 8.46 -11.69 -7.34
N ILE A 30 8.19 -12.69 -8.17
CA ILE A 30 8.26 -14.10 -7.81
C ILE A 30 9.27 -14.76 -8.73
N ALA A 31 10.27 -15.38 -8.13
CA ALA A 31 11.27 -16.18 -8.83
C ALA A 31 11.24 -17.63 -8.32
N VAL A 32 12.01 -18.50 -8.95
CA VAL A 32 12.15 -19.89 -8.48
C VAL A 32 12.94 -19.87 -7.17
N GLY A 33 12.32 -20.37 -6.10
CA GLY A 33 12.95 -20.49 -4.78
C GLY A 33 12.95 -19.22 -3.93
N MET A 34 12.54 -18.05 -4.47
CA MET A 34 12.46 -16.80 -3.71
C MET A 34 11.39 -15.85 -4.24
N ALA A 35 10.96 -14.93 -3.40
CA ALA A 35 10.08 -13.84 -3.78
C ALA A 35 10.51 -12.56 -3.06
N THR A 36 10.21 -11.41 -3.66
CA THR A 36 10.38 -10.09 -3.04
C THR A 36 9.07 -9.33 -3.06
N ASN A 37 8.83 -8.54 -2.01
CA ASN A 37 7.72 -7.62 -1.93
C ASN A 37 8.11 -6.42 -1.06
N ILE A 38 8.77 -5.46 -1.68
CA ILE A 38 9.22 -4.22 -1.03
C ILE A 38 8.13 -3.17 -1.30
N PRO A 39 7.44 -2.68 -0.28
CA PRO A 39 6.44 -1.62 -0.45
C PRO A 39 7.09 -0.26 -0.73
N PRO A 40 6.36 0.68 -1.37
CA PRO A 40 6.84 2.04 -1.62
C PRO A 40 6.99 2.85 -0.33
N HIS A 41 7.88 3.85 -0.36
CA HIS A 41 8.17 4.76 0.74
C HIS A 41 8.10 6.22 0.30
N ASN A 42 7.92 7.11 1.26
CA ASN A 42 7.89 8.54 1.00
C ASN A 42 9.26 9.07 0.55
N LEU A 43 9.27 9.79 -0.58
CA LEU A 43 10.49 10.35 -1.17
C LEU A 43 11.26 11.25 -0.19
N THR A 44 10.55 12.13 0.51
CA THR A 44 11.17 13.09 1.43
C THR A 44 11.79 12.37 2.63
N GLU A 45 11.09 11.40 3.21
CA GLU A 45 11.61 10.60 4.32
C GLU A 45 12.86 9.81 3.91
N VAL A 46 12.84 9.18 2.73
CA VAL A 46 14.00 8.41 2.22
C VAL A 46 15.20 9.33 1.96
N ILE A 47 14.99 10.49 1.35
CA ILE A 47 16.08 11.47 1.12
C ILE A 47 16.64 11.98 2.44
N ASN A 48 15.80 12.31 3.42
CA ASN A 48 16.26 12.73 4.74
C ASN A 48 17.06 11.62 5.44
N GLY A 49 16.65 10.36 5.29
CA GLY A 49 17.41 9.21 5.78
C GLY A 49 18.80 9.09 5.12
N LEU A 50 18.89 9.34 3.81
CA LEU A 50 20.18 9.37 3.11
C LEU A 50 21.08 10.52 3.58
N ILE A 51 20.52 11.70 3.79
CA ILE A 51 21.26 12.85 4.34
C ILE A 51 21.83 12.51 5.72
N GLU A 52 21.01 11.90 6.57
CA GLU A 52 21.44 11.47 7.91
C GLU A 52 22.63 10.50 7.85
N ILE A 53 22.62 9.55 6.90
CA ILE A 53 23.75 8.60 6.69
C ILE A 53 25.01 9.32 6.18
N ILE A 54 24.86 10.37 5.36
CA ILE A 54 25.99 11.13 4.83
C ILE A 54 26.61 12.04 5.90
N ASP A 55 25.77 12.63 6.74
CA ASP A 55 26.20 13.62 7.74
C ASP A 55 26.78 12.99 9.02
N LYS A 56 26.53 11.71 9.25
CA LYS A 56 26.95 10.99 10.46
C LYS A 56 27.78 9.76 10.11
N ASP A 57 28.89 9.58 10.81
CA ASP A 57 29.79 8.43 10.63
C ASP A 57 29.14 7.09 11.05
N GLU A 58 28.25 7.13 12.04
CA GLU A 58 27.51 5.95 12.51
C GLU A 58 26.02 6.27 12.65
N VAL A 59 25.20 5.51 11.94
CA VAL A 59 23.72 5.61 11.97
C VAL A 59 23.15 4.24 12.26
N THR A 60 22.26 4.16 13.26
CA THR A 60 21.58 2.91 13.61
C THR A 60 20.24 2.78 12.87
N ASP A 61 19.72 1.54 12.80
CA ASP A 61 18.39 1.29 12.24
C ASP A 61 17.31 2.09 13.00
N GLU A 62 17.46 2.24 14.32
CA GLU A 62 16.56 3.03 15.16
C GLU A 62 16.57 4.51 14.79
N ASP A 63 17.70 5.06 14.38
CA ASP A 63 17.78 6.47 13.95
C ASP A 63 17.10 6.65 12.59
N LEU A 64 17.31 5.73 11.66
CA LEU A 64 16.63 5.75 10.37
C LEU A 64 15.11 5.57 10.52
N MET A 65 14.63 4.72 11.43
CA MET A 65 13.22 4.53 11.70
C MET A 65 12.53 5.76 12.32
N LYS A 66 13.27 6.69 12.92
CA LYS A 66 12.71 7.98 13.37
C LYS A 66 12.42 8.92 12.19
N ILE A 67 13.17 8.78 11.10
CA ILE A 67 13.06 9.59 9.87
C ILE A 67 12.10 8.91 8.89
N ILE A 68 12.35 7.63 8.57
CA ILE A 68 11.51 6.82 7.69
C ILE A 68 10.51 6.07 8.58
N LYS A 69 9.34 6.66 8.75
CA LYS A 69 8.32 6.17 9.71
C LYS A 69 7.64 4.89 9.27
N GLY A 70 7.63 4.62 7.97
CA GLY A 70 6.99 3.44 7.40
C GLY A 70 6.75 3.57 5.89
N GLN A 71 5.96 2.65 5.40
CA GLN A 71 5.57 2.61 4.00
C GLN A 71 4.59 3.73 3.69
N ASP A 72 4.68 4.26 2.46
CA ASP A 72 3.80 5.29 1.92
C ASP A 72 3.13 4.77 0.65
N PHE A 73 1.86 4.40 0.77
CA PHE A 73 1.14 3.76 -0.31
C PHE A 73 0.41 4.79 -1.18
N PRO A 74 0.53 4.70 -2.51
CA PRO A 74 -0.12 5.63 -3.44
C PRO A 74 -1.66 5.52 -3.47
N THR A 75 -2.21 4.50 -2.82
CA THR A 75 -3.64 4.24 -2.71
C THR A 75 -4.24 4.75 -1.40
N GLU A 76 -3.45 5.48 -0.60
CA GLU A 76 -3.88 5.96 0.72
C GLU A 76 -4.19 4.80 1.69
N GLY A 77 -5.04 5.06 2.69
CA GLY A 77 -5.41 4.08 3.70
C GLY A 77 -4.60 4.23 4.99
N LEU A 78 -4.99 3.46 5.98
CA LEU A 78 -4.41 3.53 7.32
C LEU A 78 -3.60 2.27 7.61
N ILE A 79 -2.35 2.45 8.07
CA ILE A 79 -1.54 1.36 8.60
C ILE A 79 -1.90 1.16 10.07
N LEU A 80 -2.25 -0.06 10.44
CA LEU A 80 -2.62 -0.42 11.81
C LEU A 80 -1.42 -0.99 12.57
N GLY A 81 -0.91 -0.19 13.51
CA GLY A 81 0.24 -0.54 14.33
C GLY A 81 1.59 -0.35 13.63
N THR A 82 2.66 -0.35 14.40
CA THR A 82 4.03 -0.12 13.92
C THR A 82 4.95 -1.32 14.07
N GLU A 83 4.49 -2.39 14.73
CA GLU A 83 5.30 -3.58 14.98
C GLU A 83 5.75 -4.25 13.69
N GLY A 84 4.82 -4.47 12.74
CA GLY A 84 5.14 -5.08 11.46
C GLY A 84 6.08 -4.25 10.59
N ILE A 85 6.06 -2.91 10.71
CA ILE A 85 7.03 -2.02 10.06
C ILE A 85 8.41 -2.23 10.66
N ARG A 86 8.50 -2.23 11.98
CA ARG A 86 9.75 -2.41 12.73
C ARG A 86 10.38 -3.77 12.43
N ASP A 87 9.57 -4.82 12.43
CA ASP A 87 10.01 -6.17 12.10
C ASP A 87 10.52 -6.25 10.66
N ALA A 88 9.81 -5.63 9.70
CA ALA A 88 10.22 -5.58 8.30
C ALA A 88 11.60 -4.92 8.12
N TYR A 89 11.85 -3.81 8.81
CA TYR A 89 13.13 -3.10 8.73
C TYR A 89 14.27 -3.85 9.42
N LYS A 90 14.02 -4.49 10.57
CA LYS A 90 15.05 -5.20 11.32
C LYS A 90 15.39 -6.58 10.76
N THR A 91 14.40 -7.30 10.25
CA THR A 91 14.57 -8.72 9.87
C THR A 91 14.38 -8.98 8.38
N GLY A 92 13.92 -7.97 7.62
CA GLY A 92 13.48 -8.14 6.23
C GLY A 92 12.11 -8.82 6.11
N ARG A 93 11.41 -9.10 7.20
CA ARG A 93 10.08 -9.73 7.20
C ARG A 93 9.19 -9.05 8.22
N GLY A 94 8.03 -8.55 7.76
CA GLY A 94 7.04 -7.91 8.62
C GLY A 94 5.65 -8.05 8.05
N LYS A 95 4.63 -8.09 8.90
CA LYS A 95 3.23 -8.10 8.51
C LYS A 95 2.63 -6.73 8.74
N ILE A 96 2.35 -6.02 7.65
CA ILE A 96 1.74 -4.71 7.68
C ILE A 96 0.25 -4.86 7.40
N ILE A 97 -0.58 -4.35 8.31
CA ILE A 97 -2.03 -4.40 8.19
C ILE A 97 -2.51 -3.04 7.69
N LEU A 98 -3.19 -3.06 6.54
CA LEU A 98 -3.78 -1.89 5.92
C LEU A 98 -5.30 -1.91 6.08
N ARG A 99 -5.86 -0.76 6.37
CA ARG A 99 -7.29 -0.52 6.45
C ARG A 99 -7.68 0.60 5.49
N ALA A 100 -8.80 0.41 4.79
CA ALA A 100 -9.40 1.43 3.96
C ALA A 100 -9.88 2.62 4.79
N GLU A 101 -9.88 3.81 4.21
CA GLU A 101 -10.59 4.96 4.75
C GLU A 101 -12.07 4.83 4.45
N THR A 102 -12.87 4.93 5.51
CA THR A 102 -14.31 4.80 5.42
C THR A 102 -15.00 5.92 6.16
N GLU A 103 -16.13 6.37 5.63
CA GLU A 103 -17.01 7.38 6.19
C GLU A 103 -18.41 6.82 6.32
N ILE A 104 -19.11 7.18 7.40
CA ILE A 104 -20.51 6.79 7.59
C ILE A 104 -21.37 8.02 7.29
N GLU A 105 -22.28 7.88 6.34
CA GLU A 105 -23.25 8.91 5.97
C GLU A 105 -24.66 8.49 6.38
N GLU A 106 -25.41 9.44 6.95
CA GLU A 106 -26.81 9.26 7.24
C GLU A 106 -27.67 9.47 6.00
N MET A 107 -28.69 8.63 5.85
CA MET A 107 -29.68 8.69 4.78
C MET A 107 -31.08 8.95 5.30
N ALA A 108 -31.96 9.39 4.41
CA ALA A 108 -33.37 9.57 4.74
C ALA A 108 -33.99 8.25 5.28
N GLY A 109 -34.84 8.37 6.30
CA GLY A 109 -35.55 7.22 6.89
C GLY A 109 -34.74 6.43 7.92
N ASN A 110 -33.79 7.08 8.58
CA ASN A 110 -32.94 6.47 9.63
C ASN A 110 -32.11 5.28 9.12
N LYS A 111 -31.65 5.39 7.88
CA LYS A 111 -30.70 4.46 7.26
C LYS A 111 -29.33 5.06 7.24
N GLN A 112 -28.31 4.22 7.19
CA GLN A 112 -26.91 4.62 7.05
C GLN A 112 -26.27 3.94 5.85
N ARG A 113 -25.22 4.56 5.34
CA ARG A 113 -24.34 3.95 4.34
C ARG A 113 -22.87 4.16 4.71
N ILE A 114 -22.05 3.20 4.36
CA ILE A 114 -20.60 3.29 4.50
C ILE A 114 -20.04 3.65 3.14
N ILE A 115 -19.28 4.74 3.08
CA ILE A 115 -18.54 5.15 1.90
C ILE A 115 -17.08 4.73 2.08
N VAL A 116 -16.56 3.90 1.18
CA VAL A 116 -15.15 3.52 1.13
C VAL A 116 -14.45 4.45 0.16
N ARG A 117 -13.49 5.26 0.66
CA ARG A 117 -12.79 6.29 -0.12
C ARG A 117 -11.41 5.87 -0.59
N SER A 118 -10.81 4.88 0.05
CA SER A 118 -9.54 4.31 -0.36
C SER A 118 -9.56 2.80 -0.28
N LEU A 119 -8.65 2.15 -0.98
CA LEU A 119 -8.45 0.69 -0.90
C LEU A 119 -7.01 0.39 -0.53
N PRO A 120 -6.78 -0.66 0.27
CA PRO A 120 -5.44 -1.11 0.56
C PRO A 120 -4.63 -1.37 -0.73
N TYR A 121 -3.34 -1.08 -0.68
CA TYR A 121 -2.43 -1.25 -1.81
C TYR A 121 -2.50 -2.67 -2.40
N GLN A 122 -2.52 -2.78 -3.73
CA GLN A 122 -2.64 -4.03 -4.49
C GLN A 122 -3.97 -4.81 -4.31
N VAL A 123 -4.97 -4.24 -3.66
CA VAL A 123 -6.30 -4.85 -3.60
C VAL A 123 -7.09 -4.57 -4.88
N ASN A 124 -7.58 -5.63 -5.50
CA ASN A 124 -8.46 -5.52 -6.65
C ASN A 124 -9.89 -5.16 -6.20
N LYS A 125 -10.36 -3.96 -6.59
CA LYS A 125 -11.67 -3.42 -6.19
C LYS A 125 -12.83 -4.34 -6.61
N ALA A 126 -12.85 -4.79 -7.84
CA ALA A 126 -13.94 -5.63 -8.35
C ALA A 126 -14.04 -6.95 -7.57
N LYS A 127 -12.90 -7.60 -7.34
CA LYS A 127 -12.85 -8.85 -6.57
C LYS A 127 -13.23 -8.64 -5.10
N LEU A 128 -12.89 -7.49 -4.52
CA LEU A 128 -13.31 -7.17 -3.16
C LEU A 128 -14.82 -7.03 -3.06
N ILE A 129 -15.45 -6.30 -3.99
CA ILE A 129 -16.90 -6.11 -4.04
C ILE A 129 -17.62 -7.46 -4.26
N GLU A 130 -17.10 -8.28 -5.17
CA GLU A 130 -17.63 -9.62 -5.41
C GLU A 130 -17.58 -10.50 -4.15
N ASN A 131 -16.44 -10.50 -3.45
CA ASN A 131 -16.27 -11.25 -2.21
C ASN A 131 -17.23 -10.75 -1.12
N MET A 132 -17.39 -9.43 -0.96
CA MET A 132 -18.36 -8.88 0.00
C MET A 132 -19.79 -9.33 -0.35
N ALA A 133 -20.20 -9.23 -1.61
CA ALA A 133 -21.52 -9.66 -2.06
C ALA A 133 -21.74 -11.18 -1.84
N HIS A 134 -20.69 -11.97 -1.99
CA HIS A 134 -20.74 -13.42 -1.71
C HIS A 134 -20.97 -13.68 -0.22
N LEU A 135 -20.22 -13.01 0.66
CA LEU A 135 -20.38 -13.13 2.12
C LEU A 135 -21.76 -12.71 2.61
N VAL A 136 -22.36 -11.68 1.99
CA VAL A 136 -23.74 -11.27 2.28
C VAL A 136 -24.74 -12.33 1.84
N ARG A 137 -24.57 -12.91 0.66
CA ARG A 137 -25.43 -14.01 0.16
C ARG A 137 -25.37 -15.26 1.02
N GLU A 138 -24.18 -15.59 1.53
CA GLU A 138 -23.96 -16.71 2.45
C GLU A 138 -24.41 -16.42 3.90
N LYS A 139 -24.93 -15.21 4.15
CA LYS A 139 -25.33 -14.75 5.50
C LYS A 139 -24.19 -14.77 6.53
N ARG A 140 -22.95 -14.64 6.07
CA ARG A 140 -21.77 -14.49 6.94
C ARG A 140 -21.57 -13.04 7.39
N ILE A 141 -22.09 -12.09 6.60
CA ILE A 141 -22.21 -10.69 6.95
C ILE A 141 -23.69 -10.33 6.82
N GLU A 142 -24.24 -9.79 7.88
CA GLU A 142 -25.64 -9.31 7.93
C GLU A 142 -25.64 -7.77 7.98
N GLY A 143 -26.81 -7.17 7.82
CA GLY A 143 -26.99 -5.73 7.91
C GLY A 143 -26.72 -4.96 6.60
N ILE A 144 -26.14 -5.56 5.57
CA ILE A 144 -25.93 -4.94 4.28
C ILE A 144 -27.19 -5.11 3.40
N SER A 145 -27.64 -4.00 2.81
CA SER A 145 -28.75 -3.94 1.86
C SER A 145 -28.28 -4.00 0.42
N GLU A 146 -27.28 -3.18 0.09
CA GLU A 146 -26.75 -3.04 -1.27
C GLU A 146 -25.28 -2.65 -1.26
N ILE A 147 -24.52 -3.05 -2.28
CA ILE A 147 -23.14 -2.65 -2.50
C ILE A 147 -23.03 -2.15 -3.93
N ARG A 148 -22.53 -0.90 -4.11
CA ARG A 148 -22.36 -0.29 -5.42
C ARG A 148 -20.95 0.28 -5.57
N ASP A 149 -20.43 0.23 -6.78
CA ASP A 149 -19.22 0.94 -7.17
C ASP A 149 -19.64 2.24 -7.87
N GLU A 150 -19.43 3.37 -7.21
CA GLU A 150 -19.72 4.71 -7.72
C GLU A 150 -18.43 5.47 -8.08
N SER A 151 -17.30 4.75 -8.22
CA SER A 151 -16.02 5.38 -8.55
C SER A 151 -16.04 5.99 -9.95
N ASP A 152 -15.43 7.18 -10.07
CA ASP A 152 -15.30 7.90 -11.32
C ASP A 152 -13.89 8.47 -11.53
N ARG A 153 -13.72 9.44 -12.44
CA ARG A 153 -12.42 10.10 -12.68
C ARG A 153 -12.02 11.08 -11.58
N GLN A 154 -12.97 11.62 -10.83
CA GLN A 154 -12.73 12.57 -9.74
C GLN A 154 -12.52 11.81 -8.43
N GLU A 155 -13.42 10.88 -8.12
CA GLU A 155 -13.33 9.99 -6.97
C GLU A 155 -12.88 8.60 -7.44
N ARG A 156 -11.57 8.36 -7.50
CA ARG A 156 -10.98 7.11 -8.00
C ARG A 156 -11.48 5.87 -7.28
N VAL A 157 -11.80 6.01 -6.00
CA VAL A 157 -12.41 4.97 -5.17
C VAL A 157 -13.61 5.58 -4.46
N ARG A 158 -14.80 5.09 -4.82
CA ARG A 158 -16.04 5.35 -4.10
C ARG A 158 -16.90 4.10 -4.13
N VAL A 159 -16.74 3.25 -3.14
CA VAL A 159 -17.61 2.08 -2.96
C VAL A 159 -18.63 2.40 -1.88
N VAL A 160 -19.90 2.29 -2.23
CA VAL A 160 -21.01 2.60 -1.36
C VAL A 160 -21.65 1.29 -0.86
N ILE A 161 -21.72 1.14 0.45
CA ILE A 161 -22.33 0.01 1.13
C ILE A 161 -23.55 0.53 1.90
N GLU A 162 -24.74 0.28 1.40
CA GLU A 162 -25.97 0.65 2.09
C GLU A 162 -26.32 -0.37 3.17
N LEU A 163 -26.65 0.14 4.34
CA LEU A 163 -27.06 -0.68 5.48
C LEU A 163 -28.58 -0.84 5.50
N LYS A 164 -29.05 -1.94 6.05
CA LYS A 164 -30.45 -2.13 6.39
C LYS A 164 -30.83 -1.18 7.52
N LYS A 165 -32.13 -0.94 7.68
CA LYS A 165 -32.62 -0.18 8.82
C LYS A 165 -32.29 -0.96 10.09
N ASP A 166 -31.76 -0.26 11.08
CA ASP A 166 -31.38 -0.80 12.39
C ASP A 166 -30.21 -1.84 12.35
N ALA A 167 -29.30 -1.73 11.35
CA ALA A 167 -28.08 -2.57 11.23
C ALA A 167 -26.91 -1.98 12.04
#